data_e1109158e5c824556256a0383cff65d2
#
_entry.id   e1109158e5c824556256a0383cff65d2
#
_cell.length_a   1.000
_cell.length_b   1.000
_cell.length_c   1.000
_cell.angle_alpha   90.00
_cell.angle_beta   90.00
_cell.angle_gamma   90.00
#
_symmetry.space_group_name_H-M   'P 1'
#
loop_
_entity.id
_entity.type
_entity.pdbx_description
1 polymer ?
#
loop_
_entity_poly.entity_id
_entity_poly.type
_entity_poly.pdbx_seq_one_letter_code
_entity_poly.pdbx_strand_id
1 'polypeptide(L)'
;MTTSAPQMELDPNQHSILSKLLMQQFRNKVVGQEPAVQALIDMFEYHQSGLCDPFKPVGVALFLGNTGTGKTHLCEVFADSLFGSKRACVRINCGEMQHSHEISKLVGSPPGYLGFKETHPALEQEVLDKYHTPELKLSIVLIDECEKASDSLWQLLLGILDDASLTLGDNRKVNFSKTIIVMTSNVGAREMSNKGIGFAELSEERDRTRLEKIALSAAKAKFPPEFLNRIQHIVTFETLTKNQIEAILDIELRELEFRLFAASSPLNPDLKPGETPRAPRFSLAVSPAAKKTLLSEGYSVDYGARSLKRTIDRRITKNLAKLLTSGQIAAGDKVIVDDTGADAFKFYVHPKEITHEVQS
;
A
#
# COMPACT_ATOMS: atom_id res chain seq x y z
N MET A 1 -38.12 39.17 23.80
CA MET A 1 -37.15 38.26 24.44
C MET A 1 -36.77 37.21 23.38
N THR A 2 -35.65 37.40 22.74
CA THR A 2 -35.12 36.40 21.76
C THR A 2 -34.40 35.32 22.55
N THR A 3 -35.02 34.18 22.72
CA THR A 3 -34.36 32.97 23.23
C THR A 3 -33.33 32.51 22.20
N SER A 4 -32.05 32.77 22.48
CA SER A 4 -30.95 32.16 21.69
C SER A 4 -31.05 30.63 21.79
N ALA A 5 -31.04 29.96 20.64
CA ALA A 5 -30.93 28.54 20.62
C ALA A 5 -29.68 28.08 21.41
N PRO A 6 -29.73 26.97 22.14
CA PRO A 6 -28.58 26.49 22.90
C PRO A 6 -27.41 26.26 21.93
N GLN A 7 -26.25 26.82 22.24
CA GLN A 7 -25.02 26.55 21.50
C GLN A 7 -24.60 25.12 21.76
N MET A 8 -24.43 24.36 20.70
CA MET A 8 -23.94 22.99 20.75
C MET A 8 -22.44 22.98 20.46
N GLU A 9 -21.65 22.38 21.33
CA GLU A 9 -20.22 22.19 21.11
C GLU A 9 -20.00 21.16 20.03
N LEU A 10 -19.16 21.46 19.05
CA LEU A 10 -18.82 20.56 17.96
C LEU A 10 -17.47 19.89 18.27
N ASP A 11 -17.37 18.59 18.00
CA ASP A 11 -16.14 17.82 18.13
C ASP A 11 -15.48 17.65 16.75
N PRO A 12 -14.35 18.36 16.49
CA PRO A 12 -13.62 18.26 15.21
C PRO A 12 -12.93 16.90 15.00
N ASN A 13 -12.84 16.06 16.05
CA ASN A 13 -12.23 14.72 15.95
C ASN A 13 -13.26 13.66 15.55
N GLN A 14 -14.49 14.03 15.30
CA GLN A 14 -15.52 13.10 14.89
C GLN A 14 -15.42 12.76 13.40
N HIS A 15 -14.91 11.58 13.08
CA HIS A 15 -14.83 11.08 11.72
C HIS A 15 -16.18 10.72 11.11
N SER A 16 -16.29 10.86 9.78
CA SER A 16 -17.44 10.39 9.00
C SER A 16 -17.60 8.85 9.08
N ILE A 17 -18.80 8.36 8.74
CA ILE A 17 -19.04 6.90 8.69
C ILE A 17 -18.10 6.24 7.68
N LEU A 18 -17.89 6.85 6.52
CA LEU A 18 -17.00 6.32 5.48
C LEU A 18 -15.54 6.30 5.95
N SER A 19 -15.07 7.36 6.64
CA SER A 19 -13.72 7.41 7.22
C SER A 19 -13.52 6.33 8.29
N LYS A 20 -14.53 6.08 9.13
CA LYS A 20 -14.49 5.00 10.13
C LYS A 20 -14.38 3.62 9.48
N LEU A 21 -15.15 3.37 8.42
CA LEU A 21 -15.05 2.13 7.65
C LEU A 21 -13.69 1.97 7.00
N LEU A 22 -13.15 3.03 6.42
CA LEU A 22 -11.83 3.06 5.82
C LEU A 22 -10.73 2.77 6.86
N MET A 23 -10.79 3.41 8.03
CA MET A 23 -9.89 3.13 9.16
C MET A 23 -9.94 1.66 9.59
N GLN A 24 -11.14 1.07 9.64
CA GLN A 24 -11.30 -0.34 9.98
C GLN A 24 -10.64 -1.25 8.94
N GLN A 25 -10.76 -0.93 7.66
CA GLN A 25 -10.09 -1.67 6.58
C GLN A 25 -8.57 -1.54 6.68
N PHE A 26 -8.04 -0.37 6.99
CA PHE A 26 -6.61 -0.20 7.25
C PHE A 26 -6.13 -1.06 8.41
N ARG A 27 -6.82 -1.04 9.55
CA ARG A 27 -6.47 -1.86 10.73
C ARG A 27 -6.41 -3.36 10.43
N ASN A 28 -7.21 -3.83 9.48
CA ASN A 28 -7.22 -5.24 9.07
C ASN A 28 -6.07 -5.64 8.15
N LYS A 29 -5.46 -4.68 7.42
CA LYS A 29 -4.47 -4.92 6.36
C LYS A 29 -3.12 -4.27 6.63
N VAL A 30 -3.05 -3.29 7.52
CA VAL A 30 -1.84 -2.52 7.83
C VAL A 30 -1.56 -2.63 9.32
N VAL A 31 -0.32 -2.89 9.68
CA VAL A 31 0.12 -3.01 11.07
C VAL A 31 1.14 -1.91 11.37
N GLY A 32 0.85 -1.13 12.39
CA GLY A 32 1.62 0.05 12.73
C GLY A 32 1.41 1.17 11.70
N GLN A 33 2.18 2.22 11.77
CA GLN A 33 2.14 3.34 10.80
C GLN A 33 0.87 4.21 10.91
N GLU A 34 0.29 4.30 12.10
CA GLU A 34 -0.92 5.07 12.38
C GLU A 34 -0.85 6.52 11.86
N PRO A 35 0.28 7.25 11.95
CA PRO A 35 0.36 8.61 11.39
C PRO A 35 0.19 8.67 9.88
N ALA A 36 0.68 7.65 9.16
CA ALA A 36 0.52 7.59 7.72
C ALA A 36 -0.91 7.25 7.32
N VAL A 37 -1.57 6.36 8.08
CA VAL A 37 -3.00 6.07 7.93
C VAL A 37 -3.81 7.34 8.17
N GLN A 38 -3.53 8.07 9.27
CA GLN A 38 -4.25 9.31 9.59
C GLN A 38 -4.10 10.35 8.49
N ALA A 39 -2.89 10.56 7.96
CA ALA A 39 -2.66 11.49 6.86
C ALA A 39 -3.51 11.16 5.61
N LEU A 40 -3.68 9.88 5.27
CA LEU A 40 -4.54 9.48 4.15
C LEU A 40 -6.03 9.70 4.46
N ILE A 41 -6.46 9.47 5.69
CA ILE A 41 -7.83 9.72 6.13
C ILE A 41 -8.13 11.22 6.08
N ASP A 42 -7.23 12.07 6.59
CA ASP A 42 -7.40 13.54 6.59
C ASP A 42 -7.55 14.07 5.16
N MET A 43 -6.73 13.60 4.22
CA MET A 43 -6.83 13.98 2.81
C MET A 43 -8.16 13.48 2.19
N PHE A 44 -8.61 12.29 2.56
CA PHE A 44 -9.89 11.77 2.08
C PHE A 44 -11.07 12.57 2.64
N GLU A 45 -11.08 12.90 3.93
CA GLU A 45 -12.11 13.74 4.55
C GLU A 45 -12.10 15.17 3.97
N TYR A 46 -10.92 15.71 3.69
CA TYR A 46 -10.81 16.99 3.00
C TYR A 46 -11.46 16.95 1.62
N HIS A 47 -11.22 15.88 0.84
CA HIS A 47 -11.90 15.68 -0.44
C HIS A 47 -13.45 15.60 -0.27
N GLN A 48 -13.92 14.84 0.72
CA GLN A 48 -15.35 14.67 0.97
C GLN A 48 -16.05 15.95 1.43
N SER A 49 -15.33 16.81 2.13
CA SER A 49 -15.88 18.09 2.62
C SER A 49 -16.24 19.07 1.50
N GLY A 50 -15.68 18.89 0.30
CA GLY A 50 -15.83 19.86 -0.80
C GLY A 50 -15.07 21.17 -0.62
N LEU A 51 -14.23 21.29 0.41
CA LEU A 51 -13.42 22.47 0.71
C LEU A 51 -12.08 22.51 -0.05
N CYS A 52 -11.82 21.54 -0.94
CA CYS A 52 -10.59 21.46 -1.70
C CYS A 52 -10.40 22.69 -2.61
N ASP A 53 -9.19 23.21 -2.63
CA ASP A 53 -8.79 24.24 -3.58
C ASP A 53 -8.79 23.63 -5.02
N PRO A 54 -9.57 24.21 -5.97
CA PRO A 54 -9.64 23.68 -7.33
C PRO A 54 -8.34 23.82 -8.12
N PHE A 55 -7.38 24.61 -7.63
CA PHE A 55 -6.06 24.82 -8.24
C PHE A 55 -4.94 24.03 -7.56
N LYS A 56 -5.27 23.17 -6.61
CA LYS A 56 -4.30 22.32 -5.89
C LYS A 56 -4.74 20.87 -5.94
N PRO A 57 -3.81 19.90 -5.88
CA PRO A 57 -4.16 18.52 -5.56
C PRO A 57 -4.90 18.44 -4.22
N VAL A 58 -5.78 17.44 -4.05
CA VAL A 58 -6.52 17.22 -2.78
C VAL A 58 -5.56 17.13 -1.61
N GLY A 59 -4.47 16.41 -1.79
CA GLY A 59 -3.43 16.27 -0.78
C GLY A 59 -2.16 15.67 -1.34
N VAL A 60 -1.05 16.00 -0.68
CA VAL A 60 0.30 15.55 -1.05
C VAL A 60 0.98 15.02 0.19
N ALA A 61 1.38 13.74 0.16
CA ALA A 61 2.10 13.10 1.24
C ALA A 61 3.46 12.56 0.78
N LEU A 62 4.47 12.69 1.63
CA LEU A 62 5.78 12.07 1.47
C LEU A 62 6.02 11.08 2.60
N PHE A 63 6.15 9.81 2.25
CA PHE A 63 6.43 8.72 3.17
C PHE A 63 7.92 8.39 3.16
N LEU A 64 8.59 8.64 4.28
CA LEU A 64 10.01 8.40 4.50
C LEU A 64 10.21 7.13 5.32
N GLY A 65 11.27 6.37 5.08
CA GLY A 65 11.58 5.21 5.92
C GLY A 65 12.30 4.08 5.18
N ASN A 66 12.63 3.04 5.93
CA ASN A 66 13.34 1.87 5.41
C ASN A 66 12.54 1.11 4.36
N THR A 67 13.24 0.35 3.53
CA THR A 67 12.59 -0.58 2.59
C THR A 67 11.82 -1.64 3.37
N GLY A 68 10.62 -2.01 2.90
CA GLY A 68 9.81 -3.07 3.51
C GLY A 68 9.03 -2.66 4.77
N THR A 69 8.96 -1.36 5.12
CA THR A 69 8.14 -0.84 6.23
C THR A 69 6.66 -0.63 5.86
N GLY A 70 6.28 -0.82 4.60
CA GLY A 70 4.88 -0.78 4.17
C GLY A 70 4.46 0.49 3.42
N LYS A 71 5.37 1.41 3.05
CA LYS A 71 5.04 2.67 2.36
C LYS A 71 4.16 2.49 1.11
N THR A 72 4.65 1.74 0.15
CA THR A 72 3.93 1.42 -1.10
C THR A 72 2.67 0.59 -0.81
N HIS A 73 2.75 -0.37 0.13
CA HIS A 73 1.63 -1.22 0.51
C HIS A 73 0.46 -0.42 1.09
N LEU A 74 0.72 0.59 1.93
CA LEU A 74 -0.33 1.46 2.48
C LEU A 74 -1.11 2.17 1.38
N CYS A 75 -0.44 2.67 0.34
CA CYS A 75 -1.09 3.29 -0.82
C CYS A 75 -1.93 2.28 -1.61
N GLU A 76 -1.43 1.04 -1.79
CA GLU A 76 -2.18 -0.04 -2.44
C GLU A 76 -3.42 -0.44 -1.62
N VAL A 77 -3.32 -0.49 -0.28
CA VAL A 77 -4.46 -0.75 0.60
C VAL A 77 -5.47 0.40 0.54
N PHE A 78 -5.01 1.64 0.45
CA PHE A 78 -5.88 2.80 0.28
C PHE A 78 -6.70 2.71 -1.01
N ALA A 79 -6.04 2.43 -2.14
CA ALA A 79 -6.69 2.24 -3.43
C ALA A 79 -7.68 1.06 -3.41
N ASP A 80 -7.29 -0.07 -2.80
CA ASP A 80 -8.15 -1.25 -2.64
C ASP A 80 -9.39 -0.97 -1.80
N SER A 81 -9.23 -0.17 -0.75
CA SER A 81 -10.32 0.17 0.17
C SER A 81 -11.34 1.12 -0.45
N LEU A 82 -10.91 2.02 -1.32
CA LEU A 82 -11.80 2.98 -2.00
C LEU A 82 -12.45 2.43 -3.28
N PHE A 83 -11.70 1.64 -4.04
CA PHE A 83 -12.08 1.25 -5.41
C PHE A 83 -12.17 -0.27 -5.60
N GLY A 84 -11.93 -1.08 -4.57
CA GLY A 84 -11.95 -2.54 -4.65
C GLY A 84 -10.79 -3.13 -5.46
N SER A 85 -9.73 -2.36 -5.71
CA SER A 85 -8.57 -2.83 -6.47
C SER A 85 -7.27 -2.18 -6.03
N LYS A 86 -6.27 -2.97 -5.68
CA LYS A 86 -4.90 -2.50 -5.40
C LYS A 86 -4.25 -1.79 -6.60
N ARG A 87 -4.81 -1.97 -7.81
CA ARG A 87 -4.34 -1.33 -9.05
C ARG A 87 -5.02 0.01 -9.34
N ALA A 88 -5.97 0.43 -8.50
CA ALA A 88 -6.68 1.69 -8.67
C ALA A 88 -5.85 2.91 -8.24
N CYS A 89 -4.56 2.88 -8.54
CA CYS A 89 -3.65 4.01 -8.42
C CYS A 89 -2.73 4.08 -9.65
N VAL A 90 -2.45 5.29 -10.11
CA VAL A 90 -1.44 5.53 -11.14
C VAL A 90 -0.08 5.49 -10.48
N ARG A 91 0.75 4.51 -10.86
CA ARG A 91 2.07 4.31 -10.24
C ARG A 91 3.18 4.79 -11.16
N ILE A 92 4.03 5.65 -10.63
CA ILE A 92 5.25 6.15 -11.25
C ILE A 92 6.43 5.61 -10.44
N ASN A 93 7.27 4.79 -11.07
CA ASN A 93 8.52 4.30 -10.47
C ASN A 93 9.66 5.23 -10.87
N CYS A 94 10.17 6.04 -9.94
CA CYS A 94 11.26 6.96 -10.22
C CYS A 94 12.60 6.26 -10.52
N GLY A 95 12.74 4.99 -10.15
CA GLY A 95 13.87 4.16 -10.57
C GLY A 95 13.97 3.96 -12.07
N GLU A 96 12.85 4.11 -12.80
CA GLU A 96 12.76 4.06 -14.26
C GLU A 96 12.77 5.44 -14.93
N MET A 97 12.90 6.52 -14.15
CA MET A 97 12.82 7.92 -14.57
C MET A 97 14.09 8.71 -14.20
N GLN A 98 15.24 8.05 -14.28
CA GLN A 98 16.53 8.64 -13.88
C GLN A 98 17.08 9.60 -14.94
N HIS A 99 16.65 9.47 -16.19
CA HIS A 99 17.09 10.31 -17.30
C HIS A 99 15.96 11.21 -17.81
N SER A 100 16.29 12.39 -18.26
CA SER A 100 15.32 13.40 -18.71
C SER A 100 14.45 12.95 -19.90
N HIS A 101 14.96 12.10 -20.80
CA HIS A 101 14.18 11.58 -21.93
C HIS A 101 13.07 10.59 -21.53
N GLU A 102 13.16 10.00 -20.34
CA GLU A 102 12.17 9.04 -19.85
C GLU A 102 10.86 9.70 -19.42
N ILE A 103 10.87 11.02 -19.23
CA ILE A 103 9.67 11.81 -18.94
C ILE A 103 8.63 11.71 -20.06
N SER A 104 9.05 11.48 -21.30
CA SER A 104 8.15 11.26 -22.42
C SER A 104 7.19 10.09 -22.18
N LYS A 105 7.56 9.11 -21.35
CA LYS A 105 6.65 8.03 -20.91
C LYS A 105 5.47 8.55 -20.07
N LEU A 106 5.67 9.66 -19.36
CA LEU A 106 4.65 10.27 -18.50
C LEU A 106 3.78 11.25 -19.26
N VAL A 107 4.39 12.10 -20.09
CA VAL A 107 3.70 13.22 -20.76
C VAL A 107 3.47 12.99 -22.26
N GLY A 108 4.02 11.92 -22.83
CA GLY A 108 4.01 11.69 -24.27
C GLY A 108 5.08 12.48 -25.01
N SER A 109 5.28 12.15 -26.30
CA SER A 109 6.19 12.85 -27.19
C SER A 109 5.47 13.95 -27.96
N PRO A 110 6.11 15.10 -28.22
CA PRO A 110 5.53 16.14 -29.05
C PRO A 110 5.27 15.66 -30.48
N PRO A 111 4.28 16.23 -31.20
CA PRO A 111 4.02 15.93 -32.60
C PRO A 111 5.28 16.12 -33.47
N GLY A 112 5.56 15.13 -34.33
CA GLY A 112 6.74 15.14 -35.22
C GLY A 112 7.98 14.49 -34.66
N TYR A 113 8.04 14.11 -33.40
CA TYR A 113 9.13 13.32 -32.83
C TYR A 113 8.90 11.82 -32.98
N LEU A 114 10.00 11.05 -33.07
CA LEU A 114 9.95 9.58 -33.07
C LEU A 114 9.23 9.07 -31.80
N GLY A 115 8.25 8.18 -31.97
CA GLY A 115 7.46 7.64 -30.87
C GLY A 115 6.16 8.37 -30.54
N PHE A 116 5.83 9.49 -31.22
CA PHE A 116 4.59 10.23 -30.95
C PHE A 116 3.31 9.39 -31.03
N LYS A 117 3.20 8.47 -32.00
CA LYS A 117 2.05 7.59 -32.16
C LYS A 117 2.07 6.35 -31.27
N GLU A 118 3.21 6.02 -30.69
CA GLU A 118 3.45 4.76 -29.99
C GLU A 118 3.43 4.93 -28.46
N THR A 119 3.62 6.17 -27.98
CA THR A 119 3.75 6.45 -26.55
C THR A 119 2.43 7.03 -26.01
N HIS A 120 1.66 6.22 -25.30
CA HIS A 120 0.51 6.70 -24.53
C HIS A 120 1.01 7.30 -23.22
N PRO A 121 0.68 8.58 -22.91
CA PRO A 121 1.11 9.22 -21.67
C PRO A 121 0.55 8.49 -20.45
N ALA A 122 1.42 8.15 -19.49
CA ALA A 122 0.96 7.51 -18.26
C ALA A 122 0.14 8.45 -17.35
N LEU A 123 0.29 9.77 -17.55
CA LEU A 123 -0.41 10.81 -16.79
C LEU A 123 -1.47 11.54 -17.63
N GLU A 124 -2.18 10.82 -18.51
CA GLU A 124 -3.33 11.42 -19.21
C GLU A 124 -4.62 11.36 -18.36
N GLN A 125 -5.58 12.22 -18.68
CA GLN A 125 -6.82 12.37 -17.92
C GLN A 125 -7.61 11.07 -17.82
N GLU A 126 -7.69 10.31 -18.92
CA GLU A 126 -8.40 9.03 -18.96
C GLU A 126 -7.80 7.99 -18.00
N VAL A 127 -6.48 8.00 -17.82
CA VAL A 127 -5.79 7.11 -16.87
C VAL A 127 -6.09 7.53 -15.43
N LEU A 128 -6.08 8.83 -15.14
CA LEU A 128 -6.41 9.37 -13.81
C LEU A 128 -7.87 9.04 -13.45
N ASP A 129 -8.79 9.26 -14.37
CA ASP A 129 -10.23 9.13 -14.14
C ASP A 129 -10.74 7.68 -14.26
N LYS A 130 -9.86 6.72 -14.59
CA LYS A 130 -10.22 5.32 -14.88
C LYS A 130 -11.05 4.65 -13.78
N TYR A 131 -10.82 4.99 -12.53
CA TYR A 131 -11.49 4.40 -11.36
C TYR A 131 -12.51 5.34 -10.72
N HIS A 132 -12.82 6.47 -11.36
CA HIS A 132 -13.87 7.36 -10.88
C HIS A 132 -15.23 6.67 -10.94
N THR A 133 -16.04 6.90 -9.92
CA THR A 133 -17.43 6.50 -9.86
C THR A 133 -18.33 7.75 -9.80
N PRO A 134 -19.64 7.64 -10.01
CA PRO A 134 -20.54 8.76 -9.81
C PRO A 134 -20.45 9.38 -8.41
N GLU A 135 -20.20 8.54 -7.39
CA GLU A 135 -20.16 8.92 -5.96
C GLU A 135 -18.78 9.41 -5.54
N LEU A 136 -17.71 8.90 -6.16
CA LEU A 136 -16.33 9.21 -5.78
C LEU A 136 -15.49 9.54 -7.02
N LYS A 137 -15.22 10.83 -7.19
CA LYS A 137 -14.32 11.36 -8.24
C LYS A 137 -12.98 11.72 -7.61
N LEU A 138 -12.19 10.71 -7.33
CA LEU A 138 -10.88 10.84 -6.70
C LEU A 138 -9.89 9.96 -7.42
N SER A 139 -8.69 10.48 -7.70
CA SER A 139 -7.57 9.74 -8.26
C SER A 139 -6.46 9.59 -7.23
N ILE A 140 -5.74 8.48 -7.29
CA ILE A 140 -4.55 8.26 -6.47
C ILE A 140 -3.35 8.14 -7.39
N VAL A 141 -2.31 8.94 -7.13
CA VAL A 141 -1.02 8.86 -7.82
C VAL A 141 0.06 8.48 -6.81
N LEU A 142 0.74 7.38 -7.06
CA LEU A 142 1.86 6.90 -6.27
C LEU A 142 3.17 7.15 -7.01
N ILE A 143 4.05 7.95 -6.44
CA ILE A 143 5.39 8.23 -6.93
C ILE A 143 6.39 7.48 -6.04
N ASP A 144 6.85 6.34 -6.53
CA ASP A 144 7.69 5.40 -5.76
C ASP A 144 9.17 5.70 -5.94
N GLU A 145 9.94 5.65 -4.83
CA GLU A 145 11.39 5.90 -4.80
C GLU A 145 11.78 7.29 -5.36
N CYS A 146 11.05 8.32 -4.95
CA CYS A 146 11.16 9.67 -5.49
C CYS A 146 12.58 10.27 -5.38
N GLU A 147 13.44 9.81 -4.47
CA GLU A 147 14.83 10.24 -4.36
C GLU A 147 15.69 9.89 -5.59
N LYS A 148 15.22 9.00 -6.46
CA LYS A 148 15.90 8.57 -7.70
C LYS A 148 15.49 9.37 -8.92
N ALA A 149 14.49 10.24 -8.78
CA ALA A 149 13.96 11.04 -9.87
C ALA A 149 15.01 11.97 -10.50
N SER A 150 14.94 12.17 -11.81
CA SER A 150 15.72 13.18 -12.52
C SER A 150 15.22 14.59 -12.22
N ASP A 151 16.07 15.60 -12.42
CA ASP A 151 15.71 17.01 -12.21
C ASP A 151 14.49 17.42 -13.04
N SER A 152 14.37 16.89 -14.25
CA SER A 152 13.23 17.18 -15.13
C SER A 152 11.91 16.61 -14.57
N LEU A 153 11.95 15.44 -13.88
CA LEU A 153 10.77 14.91 -13.20
C LEU A 153 10.40 15.79 -12.00
N TRP A 154 11.40 16.31 -11.28
CA TRP A 154 11.14 17.26 -10.18
C TRP A 154 10.42 18.51 -10.66
N GLN A 155 10.87 19.11 -11.76
CA GLN A 155 10.23 20.29 -12.35
C GLN A 155 8.80 20.01 -12.80
N LEU A 156 8.56 18.85 -13.41
CA LEU A 156 7.21 18.42 -13.80
C LEU A 156 6.30 18.28 -12.57
N LEU A 157 6.78 17.62 -11.50
CA LEU A 157 6.03 17.45 -10.27
C LEU A 157 5.74 18.79 -9.59
N LEU A 158 6.69 19.72 -9.55
CA LEU A 158 6.46 21.06 -9.01
C LEU A 158 5.29 21.75 -9.70
N GLY A 159 5.19 21.69 -11.02
CA GLY A 159 4.06 22.25 -11.76
C GLY A 159 2.71 21.60 -11.37
N ILE A 160 2.68 20.28 -11.20
CA ILE A 160 1.46 19.58 -10.74
C ILE A 160 1.09 19.98 -9.31
N LEU A 161 2.08 20.11 -8.42
CA LEU A 161 1.85 20.46 -7.02
C LEU A 161 1.40 21.91 -6.84
N ASP A 162 1.82 22.81 -7.76
CA ASP A 162 1.48 24.24 -7.70
C ASP A 162 0.10 24.55 -8.26
N ASP A 163 -0.23 24.02 -9.44
CA ASP A 163 -1.40 24.43 -10.21
C ASP A 163 -2.37 23.28 -10.48
N ALA A 164 -2.15 22.11 -9.89
CA ALA A 164 -2.90 20.88 -10.17
C ALA A 164 -3.09 20.64 -11.68
N SER A 165 -2.11 21.03 -12.50
CA SER A 165 -2.20 21.02 -13.95
C SER A 165 -0.91 20.49 -14.58
N LEU A 166 -1.07 19.68 -15.63
CA LEU A 166 0.03 19.18 -16.42
C LEU A 166 -0.29 19.35 -17.92
N THR A 167 0.63 19.92 -18.70
CA THR A 167 0.52 19.96 -20.14
C THR A 167 1.27 18.77 -20.75
N LEU A 168 0.56 17.94 -21.49
CA LEU A 168 1.11 16.79 -22.20
C LEU A 168 1.91 17.23 -23.45
N GLY A 169 2.69 16.32 -24.02
CA GLY A 169 3.48 16.58 -25.23
C GLY A 169 2.64 16.97 -26.45
N ASP A 170 1.36 16.63 -26.50
CA ASP A 170 0.39 17.00 -27.54
C ASP A 170 -0.41 18.26 -27.20
N ASN A 171 -0.03 19.03 -26.19
CA ASN A 171 -0.66 20.23 -25.67
C ASN A 171 -2.01 20.03 -24.96
N ARG A 172 -2.48 18.80 -24.75
CA ARG A 172 -3.64 18.56 -23.88
C ARG A 172 -3.26 18.87 -22.42
N LYS A 173 -4.22 19.44 -21.67
CA LYS A 173 -4.03 19.72 -20.24
C LYS A 173 -4.71 18.62 -19.41
N VAL A 174 -4.03 18.17 -18.40
CA VAL A 174 -4.52 17.18 -17.41
C VAL A 174 -4.73 17.88 -16.09
N ASN A 175 -5.86 17.60 -15.45
CA ASN A 175 -6.26 18.22 -14.19
C ASN A 175 -6.06 17.25 -13.03
N PHE A 176 -5.25 17.64 -12.04
CA PHE A 176 -4.94 16.90 -10.82
C PHE A 176 -5.68 17.41 -9.58
N SER A 177 -6.64 18.34 -9.72
CA SER A 177 -7.35 18.91 -8.56
C SER A 177 -8.17 17.89 -7.75
N LYS A 178 -8.45 16.71 -8.33
CA LYS A 178 -9.13 15.59 -7.66
C LYS A 178 -8.16 14.43 -7.37
N THR A 179 -6.91 14.75 -7.14
CA THR A 179 -5.86 13.71 -6.99
C THR A 179 -5.21 13.81 -5.61
N ILE A 180 -5.09 12.67 -4.94
CA ILE A 180 -4.19 12.49 -3.80
C ILE A 180 -2.86 11.97 -4.36
N ILE A 181 -1.77 12.67 -4.06
CA ILE A 181 -0.42 12.30 -4.49
C ILE A 181 0.35 11.77 -3.29
N VAL A 182 0.78 10.52 -3.38
CA VAL A 182 1.62 9.88 -2.36
C VAL A 182 2.99 9.63 -2.96
N MET A 183 4.01 10.13 -2.30
CA MET A 183 5.41 9.91 -2.68
C MET A 183 6.07 9.02 -1.65
N THR A 184 6.91 8.07 -2.07
CA THR A 184 7.71 7.25 -1.17
C THR A 184 9.18 7.53 -1.36
N SER A 185 9.94 7.47 -0.27
CA SER A 185 11.39 7.60 -0.31
C SER A 185 12.09 6.77 0.76
N ASN A 186 13.30 6.31 0.42
CA ASN A 186 14.18 5.61 1.36
C ASN A 186 15.28 6.52 1.90
N VAL A 187 15.18 7.82 1.71
CA VAL A 187 16.11 8.81 2.25
C VAL A 187 16.11 8.76 3.77
N GLY A 188 17.30 8.80 4.40
CA GLY A 188 17.46 8.69 5.84
C GLY A 188 17.37 7.26 6.40
N ALA A 189 17.12 6.25 5.55
CA ALA A 189 16.97 4.87 5.98
C ALA A 189 18.21 4.33 6.71
N ARG A 190 19.42 4.64 6.21
CA ARG A 190 20.68 4.21 6.85
C ARG A 190 20.91 4.87 8.19
N GLU A 191 20.64 6.15 8.29
CA GLU A 191 20.80 6.95 9.50
C GLU A 191 19.78 6.53 10.57
N MET A 192 18.56 6.19 10.17
CA MET A 192 17.51 5.66 11.06
C MET A 192 17.84 4.25 11.56
N SER A 193 18.48 3.41 10.75
CA SER A 193 18.87 2.05 11.14
C SER A 193 20.06 2.00 12.08
N ASN A 194 20.91 3.02 12.08
CA ASN A 194 22.06 3.12 12.98
C ASN A 194 21.59 3.47 14.40
N LYS A 195 21.28 2.44 15.20
CA LYS A 195 21.18 2.58 16.65
C LYS A 195 22.57 2.95 17.16
N GLY A 196 22.77 4.20 17.56
CA GLY A 196 24.03 4.66 18.14
C GLY A 196 24.45 3.75 19.29
N ILE A 197 25.68 3.24 19.24
CA ILE A 197 26.26 2.43 20.31
C ILE A 197 26.29 3.31 21.56
N GLY A 198 25.53 2.95 22.61
CA GLY A 198 25.64 3.57 23.93
C GLY A 198 24.43 4.34 24.46
N PHE A 199 23.25 4.25 23.89
CA PHE A 199 22.05 4.88 24.46
C PHE A 199 21.20 3.86 25.22
N ALA A 200 20.90 4.19 26.51
CA ALA A 200 19.88 3.52 27.28
C ALA A 200 18.54 3.49 26.51
N GLU A 201 17.72 2.47 26.77
CA GLU A 201 16.36 2.35 26.22
C GLU A 201 15.61 3.67 26.47
N LEU A 202 15.47 4.46 25.43
CA LEU A 202 14.63 5.65 25.45
C LEU A 202 13.18 5.19 25.41
N SER A 203 12.27 6.00 25.95
CA SER A 203 10.84 5.74 25.77
C SER A 203 10.49 5.74 24.28
N GLU A 204 9.55 4.89 23.86
CA GLU A 204 9.12 4.75 22.45
C GLU A 204 8.82 6.09 21.78
N GLU A 205 8.22 7.03 22.52
CA GLU A 205 7.90 8.37 22.05
C GLU A 205 9.14 9.23 21.73
N ARG A 206 10.20 9.11 22.53
CA ARG A 206 11.47 9.83 22.29
C ARG A 206 12.22 9.25 21.11
N ASP A 207 12.22 7.92 20.94
CA ASP A 207 12.80 7.27 19.78
C ASP A 207 12.09 7.66 18.49
N ARG A 208 10.77 7.74 18.51
CA ARG A 208 9.94 8.21 17.40
C ARG A 208 10.29 9.64 16.98
N THR A 209 10.28 10.58 17.93
CA THR A 209 10.64 11.99 17.68
C THR A 209 12.06 12.13 17.12
N ARG A 210 13.00 11.29 17.58
CA ARG A 210 14.37 11.25 17.07
C ARG A 210 14.40 10.77 15.61
N LEU A 211 13.72 9.67 15.29
CA LEU A 211 13.65 9.11 13.94
C LEU A 211 13.01 10.09 12.95
N GLU A 212 11.95 10.79 13.37
CA GLU A 212 11.31 11.83 12.57
C GLU A 212 12.29 12.97 12.23
N LYS A 213 13.05 13.45 13.22
CA LYS A 213 14.05 14.50 13.00
C LYS A 213 15.16 14.05 12.05
N ILE A 214 15.64 12.80 12.17
CA ILE A 214 16.65 12.24 11.27
C ILE A 214 16.09 12.15 9.84
N ALA A 215 14.90 11.59 9.67
CA ALA A 215 14.24 11.46 8.38
C ALA A 215 14.02 12.82 7.71
N LEU A 216 13.50 13.80 8.46
CA LEU A 216 13.28 15.15 7.97
C LEU A 216 14.59 15.86 7.60
N SER A 217 15.66 15.71 8.40
CA SER A 217 16.97 16.26 8.08
C SER A 217 17.53 15.66 6.78
N ALA A 218 17.43 14.35 6.61
CA ALA A 218 17.85 13.65 5.40
C ALA A 218 17.03 14.06 4.17
N ALA A 219 15.71 14.25 4.35
CA ALA A 219 14.84 14.77 3.30
C ALA A 219 15.23 16.19 2.88
N LYS A 220 15.51 17.09 3.84
CA LYS A 220 15.98 18.46 3.57
C LYS A 220 17.32 18.50 2.86
N ALA A 221 18.19 17.53 3.08
CA ALA A 221 19.46 17.42 2.39
C ALA A 221 19.34 16.90 0.96
N LYS A 222 18.30 16.08 0.69
CA LYS A 222 18.08 15.45 -0.63
C LYS A 222 17.17 16.26 -1.53
N PHE A 223 16.10 16.83 -1.00
CA PHE A 223 15.04 17.49 -1.77
C PHE A 223 15.16 19.01 -1.67
N PRO A 224 14.91 19.74 -2.77
CA PRO A 224 14.90 21.20 -2.74
C PRO A 224 13.85 21.72 -1.73
N PRO A 225 14.15 22.80 -0.99
CA PRO A 225 13.21 23.41 -0.05
C PRO A 225 11.87 23.79 -0.70
N GLU A 226 11.92 24.24 -1.93
CA GLU A 226 10.77 24.59 -2.74
C GLU A 226 9.81 23.40 -2.93
N PHE A 227 10.34 22.21 -3.13
CA PHE A 227 9.54 20.98 -3.25
C PHE A 227 8.94 20.57 -1.91
N LEU A 228 9.74 20.57 -0.84
CA LEU A 228 9.26 20.17 0.49
C LEU A 228 8.14 21.08 1.02
N ASN A 229 8.17 22.37 0.67
CA ASN A 229 7.16 23.35 1.08
C ASN A 229 5.77 23.10 0.44
N ARG A 230 5.69 22.27 -0.61
CA ARG A 230 4.43 21.90 -1.28
C ARG A 230 3.83 20.61 -0.77
N ILE A 231 4.52 19.94 0.16
CA ILE A 231 4.08 18.68 0.75
C ILE A 231 3.36 18.97 2.06
N GLN A 232 2.09 18.58 2.16
CA GLN A 232 1.27 18.80 3.34
C GLN A 232 1.60 17.82 4.47
N HIS A 233 1.89 16.56 4.13
CA HIS A 233 2.15 15.51 5.10
C HIS A 233 3.50 14.85 4.84
N ILE A 234 4.48 15.06 5.72
CA ILE A 234 5.75 14.32 5.72
C ILE A 234 5.69 13.33 6.86
N VAL A 235 5.62 12.05 6.56
CA VAL A 235 5.42 10.99 7.55
C VAL A 235 6.57 10.01 7.51
N THR A 236 7.13 9.72 8.69
CA THR A 236 8.21 8.74 8.85
C THR A 236 7.64 7.38 9.20
N PHE A 237 7.98 6.38 8.39
CA PHE A 237 7.65 4.98 8.63
C PHE A 237 8.68 4.35 9.57
N GLU A 238 8.20 3.85 10.68
CA GLU A 238 9.02 3.20 11.69
C GLU A 238 9.43 1.79 11.26
N THR A 239 10.57 1.33 11.82
CA THR A 239 10.98 -0.06 11.66
C THR A 239 10.01 -0.97 12.39
N LEU A 240 9.58 -2.04 11.74
CA LEU A 240 8.60 -2.97 12.30
C LEU A 240 9.17 -3.74 13.51
N THR A 241 8.43 -3.78 14.59
CA THR A 241 8.73 -4.60 15.78
C THR A 241 8.44 -6.08 15.54
N LYS A 242 8.97 -6.96 16.39
CA LYS A 242 8.67 -8.41 16.30
C LYS A 242 7.17 -8.70 16.36
N ASN A 243 6.44 -8.07 17.27
CA ASN A 243 5.00 -8.27 17.43
C ASN A 243 4.24 -7.81 16.17
N GLN A 244 4.69 -6.71 15.55
CA GLN A 244 4.11 -6.23 14.30
C GLN A 244 4.40 -7.19 13.14
N ILE A 245 5.59 -7.78 13.08
CA ILE A 245 5.94 -8.80 12.06
C ILE A 245 5.11 -10.08 12.26
N GLU A 246 4.83 -10.49 13.50
CA GLU A 246 3.91 -11.61 13.79
C GLU A 246 2.49 -11.32 13.29
N ALA A 247 1.98 -10.13 13.56
CA ALA A 247 0.67 -9.72 13.05
C ALA A 247 0.63 -9.66 11.51
N ILE A 248 1.72 -9.20 10.87
CA ILE A 248 1.86 -9.21 9.41
C ILE A 248 1.89 -10.64 8.86
N LEU A 249 2.58 -11.58 9.53
CA LEU A 249 2.57 -12.98 9.16
C LEU A 249 1.13 -13.53 9.12
N ASP A 250 0.34 -13.25 10.13
CA ASP A 250 -1.05 -13.70 10.18
C ASP A 250 -1.93 -13.08 9.08
N ILE A 251 -1.66 -11.82 8.71
CA ILE A 251 -2.33 -11.16 7.58
C ILE A 251 -1.92 -11.84 6.26
N GLU A 252 -0.63 -12.07 6.02
CA GLU A 252 -0.14 -12.68 4.78
C GLU A 252 -0.63 -14.13 4.63
N LEU A 253 -0.72 -14.88 5.73
CA LEU A 253 -1.28 -16.24 5.71
C LEU A 253 -2.78 -16.23 5.38
N ARG A 254 -3.55 -15.29 5.93
CA ARG A 254 -4.96 -15.10 5.56
C ARG A 254 -5.13 -14.66 4.11
N GLU A 255 -4.27 -13.78 3.59
CA GLU A 255 -4.28 -13.40 2.18
C GLU A 255 -3.91 -14.60 1.27
N LEU A 256 -3.01 -15.47 1.71
CA LEU A 256 -2.70 -16.70 1.00
C LEU A 256 -3.91 -17.64 0.97
N GLU A 257 -4.56 -17.87 2.11
CA GLU A 257 -5.76 -18.67 2.21
C GLU A 257 -6.89 -18.12 1.31
N PHE A 258 -7.11 -16.82 1.31
CA PHE A 258 -8.07 -16.16 0.42
C PHE A 258 -7.73 -16.36 -1.07
N ARG A 259 -6.46 -16.28 -1.45
CA ARG A 259 -6.01 -16.55 -2.83
C ARG A 259 -6.25 -18.00 -3.24
N LEU A 260 -5.99 -18.95 -2.34
CA LEU A 260 -6.27 -20.36 -2.56
C LEU A 260 -7.76 -20.61 -2.74
N PHE A 261 -8.57 -19.90 -2.00
CA PHE A 261 -10.02 -19.90 -2.10
C PHE A 261 -10.51 -19.35 -3.46
N ALA A 262 -10.02 -18.19 -3.88
CA ALA A 262 -10.37 -17.56 -5.15
C ALA A 262 -9.91 -18.39 -6.36
N ALA A 263 -8.72 -18.99 -6.28
CA ALA A 263 -8.19 -19.87 -7.33
C ALA A 263 -8.98 -21.18 -7.49
N SER A 264 -9.76 -21.57 -6.48
CA SER A 264 -10.57 -22.79 -6.51
C SER A 264 -11.93 -22.64 -7.18
N SER A 265 -12.40 -21.46 -7.43
CA SER A 265 -13.53 -21.20 -8.32
C SER A 265 -13.09 -21.49 -9.77
N PRO A 266 -13.83 -22.29 -10.56
CA PRO A 266 -13.59 -22.32 -12.00
C PRO A 266 -13.67 -20.88 -12.48
N LEU A 267 -12.63 -20.43 -13.18
CA LEU A 267 -12.44 -19.07 -13.69
C LEU A 267 -13.77 -18.46 -14.09
N ASN A 268 -14.40 -17.74 -13.18
CA ASN A 268 -15.41 -16.78 -13.53
C ASN A 268 -14.71 -15.42 -13.44
N PRO A 269 -14.28 -14.86 -14.58
CA PRO A 269 -13.66 -13.55 -14.62
C PRO A 269 -14.61 -12.43 -14.16
N ASP A 270 -15.90 -12.76 -13.95
CA ASP A 270 -17.00 -11.87 -13.66
C ASP A 270 -17.51 -11.94 -12.20
N LEU A 271 -16.70 -12.43 -11.23
CA LEU A 271 -17.07 -12.34 -9.81
C LEU A 271 -17.26 -10.87 -9.42
N LYS A 272 -18.52 -10.47 -9.34
CA LYS A 272 -18.91 -9.12 -8.94
C LYS A 272 -18.58 -8.90 -7.46
N PRO A 273 -18.19 -7.68 -7.06
CA PRO A 273 -18.04 -7.32 -5.65
C PRO A 273 -19.34 -7.61 -4.90
N GLY A 274 -19.29 -8.55 -3.94
CA GLY A 274 -20.45 -8.96 -3.13
C GLY A 274 -20.94 -10.38 -3.35
N GLU A 275 -20.46 -11.12 -4.37
CA GLU A 275 -20.76 -12.54 -4.48
C GLU A 275 -19.88 -13.34 -3.50
N THR A 276 -20.52 -14.13 -2.64
CA THR A 276 -19.82 -15.07 -1.75
C THR A 276 -19.12 -16.13 -2.60
N PRO A 277 -17.78 -16.27 -2.45
CA PRO A 277 -17.05 -17.31 -3.17
C PRO A 277 -17.63 -18.69 -2.82
N ARG A 278 -17.63 -19.62 -3.77
CA ARG A 278 -18.00 -21.03 -3.50
C ARG A 278 -17.03 -21.62 -2.46
N ALA A 279 -17.46 -22.64 -1.71
CA ALA A 279 -16.68 -23.28 -0.65
C ALA A 279 -15.22 -23.56 -1.08
N PRO A 280 -14.23 -23.30 -0.21
CA PRO A 280 -12.81 -23.46 -0.56
C PRO A 280 -12.49 -24.87 -1.04
N ARG A 281 -11.57 -25.00 -2.01
CA ARG A 281 -11.09 -26.34 -2.38
C ARG A 281 -10.48 -27.03 -1.19
N PHE A 282 -9.74 -26.31 -0.37
CA PHE A 282 -9.16 -26.80 0.88
C PHE A 282 -8.92 -25.63 1.83
N SER A 283 -8.87 -25.92 3.12
CA SER A 283 -8.46 -24.97 4.14
C SER A 283 -6.98 -25.16 4.49
N LEU A 284 -6.30 -24.06 4.85
CA LEU A 284 -4.89 -24.06 5.23
C LEU A 284 -4.75 -23.75 6.72
N ALA A 285 -4.03 -24.56 7.45
CA ALA A 285 -3.64 -24.28 8.83
C ALA A 285 -2.10 -24.35 8.94
N VAL A 286 -1.50 -23.40 9.63
CA VAL A 286 -0.05 -23.35 9.87
C VAL A 286 0.21 -23.52 11.35
N SER A 287 1.00 -24.53 11.73
CA SER A 287 1.31 -24.81 13.13
C SER A 287 2.10 -23.66 13.80
N PRO A 288 2.04 -23.53 15.13
CA PRO A 288 2.85 -22.56 15.87
C PRO A 288 4.36 -22.74 15.64
N ALA A 289 4.83 -23.99 15.47
CA ALA A 289 6.22 -24.29 15.17
C ALA A 289 6.61 -23.72 13.78
N ALA A 290 5.81 -23.99 12.75
CA ALA A 290 6.02 -23.47 11.42
C ALA A 290 5.95 -21.94 11.35
N LYS A 291 5.02 -21.31 12.08
CA LYS A 291 4.97 -19.84 12.23
C LYS A 291 6.25 -19.28 12.84
N LYS A 292 6.77 -19.91 13.89
CA LYS A 292 8.03 -19.50 14.54
C LYS A 292 9.21 -19.55 13.58
N THR A 293 9.30 -20.58 12.76
CA THR A 293 10.35 -20.74 11.76
C THR A 293 10.20 -19.72 10.63
N LEU A 294 8.97 -19.47 10.15
CA LEU A 294 8.72 -18.41 9.17
C LEU A 294 9.15 -17.04 9.69
N LEU A 295 8.91 -16.74 10.96
CA LEU A 295 9.35 -15.49 11.59
C LEU A 295 10.87 -15.42 11.70
N SER A 296 11.52 -16.49 12.14
CA SER A 296 12.98 -16.51 12.30
C SER A 296 13.73 -16.36 10.97
N GLU A 297 13.24 -16.99 9.90
CA GLU A 297 13.82 -16.88 8.56
C GLU A 297 13.37 -15.62 7.79
N GLY A 298 12.15 -15.18 8.04
CA GLY A 298 11.52 -14.06 7.35
C GLY A 298 11.82 -12.70 7.98
N TYR A 299 12.32 -12.65 9.21
CA TYR A 299 12.63 -11.39 9.84
C TYR A 299 13.98 -10.85 9.37
N SER A 300 13.96 -9.65 8.85
CA SER A 300 15.18 -8.89 8.52
C SER A 300 14.93 -7.41 8.81
N VAL A 301 15.82 -6.82 9.57
CA VAL A 301 15.77 -5.37 9.90
C VAL A 301 15.88 -4.53 8.63
N ASP A 302 16.68 -4.98 7.65
CA ASP A 302 16.95 -4.23 6.43
C ASP A 302 15.82 -4.34 5.38
N TYR A 303 15.14 -5.51 5.35
CA TYR A 303 14.12 -5.80 4.31
C TYR A 303 12.69 -5.84 4.85
N GLY A 304 12.50 -5.74 6.16
CA GLY A 304 11.19 -5.69 6.82
C GLY A 304 10.24 -6.82 6.37
N ALA A 305 8.98 -6.48 6.15
CA ALA A 305 7.95 -7.45 5.73
C ALA A 305 8.17 -8.07 4.35
N ARG A 306 9.02 -7.49 3.49
CA ARG A 306 9.30 -8.06 2.15
C ARG A 306 10.04 -9.40 2.23
N SER A 307 10.94 -9.57 3.20
CA SER A 307 11.63 -10.85 3.43
C SER A 307 10.67 -11.93 3.93
N LEU A 308 9.73 -11.57 4.80
CA LEU A 308 8.69 -12.49 5.31
C LEU A 308 7.82 -13.03 4.17
N LYS A 309 7.33 -12.17 3.30
CA LYS A 309 6.54 -12.57 2.13
C LYS A 309 7.28 -13.53 1.20
N ARG A 310 8.56 -13.28 0.94
CA ARG A 310 9.43 -14.20 0.16
C ARG A 310 9.60 -15.54 0.86
N THR A 311 9.71 -15.56 2.18
CA THR A 311 9.85 -16.79 2.96
C THR A 311 8.57 -17.62 2.92
N ILE A 312 7.39 -16.99 3.07
CA ILE A 312 6.09 -17.66 2.91
C ILE A 312 5.97 -18.25 1.50
N ASP A 313 6.30 -17.47 0.48
CA ASP A 313 6.23 -17.94 -0.91
C ASP A 313 7.14 -19.17 -1.15
N ARG A 314 8.37 -19.12 -0.66
CA ARG A 314 9.34 -20.21 -0.79
C ARG A 314 8.95 -21.44 0.01
N ARG A 315 8.55 -21.30 1.27
CA ARG A 315 8.32 -22.40 2.22
C ARG A 315 6.93 -23.03 2.06
N ILE A 316 5.92 -22.23 1.75
CA ILE A 316 4.52 -22.66 1.72
C ILE A 316 3.98 -22.65 0.29
N THR A 317 3.90 -21.48 -0.37
CA THR A 317 3.15 -21.32 -1.63
C THR A 317 3.66 -22.25 -2.73
N LYS A 318 4.97 -22.29 -2.94
CA LYS A 318 5.59 -23.17 -3.98
C LYS A 318 5.37 -24.64 -3.73
N ASN A 319 5.38 -25.07 -2.46
CA ASN A 319 5.15 -26.47 -2.10
C ASN A 319 3.67 -26.83 -2.22
N LEU A 320 2.75 -25.95 -1.79
CA LEU A 320 1.33 -26.15 -2.03
C LEU A 320 0.99 -26.26 -3.51
N ALA A 321 1.61 -25.44 -4.37
CA ALA A 321 1.42 -25.52 -5.80
C ALA A 321 1.80 -26.92 -6.35
N LYS A 322 2.93 -27.50 -5.91
CA LYS A 322 3.33 -28.85 -6.29
C LYS A 322 2.35 -29.92 -5.81
N LEU A 323 1.88 -29.82 -4.56
CA LEU A 323 0.92 -30.76 -3.97
C LEU A 323 -0.43 -30.72 -4.67
N LEU A 324 -0.88 -29.53 -5.08
CA LEU A 324 -2.09 -29.34 -5.87
C LEU A 324 -1.97 -29.93 -7.27
N THR A 325 -0.86 -29.65 -7.97
CA THR A 325 -0.64 -30.14 -9.34
C THR A 325 -0.42 -31.63 -9.41
N SER A 326 0.12 -32.25 -8.35
CA SER A 326 0.30 -33.72 -8.25
C SER A 326 -0.96 -34.45 -7.77
N GLY A 327 -2.07 -33.72 -7.47
CA GLY A 327 -3.33 -34.33 -7.05
C GLY A 327 -3.33 -34.84 -5.60
N GLN A 328 -2.32 -34.51 -4.79
CA GLN A 328 -2.24 -34.93 -3.39
C GLN A 328 -3.19 -34.16 -2.46
N ILE A 329 -3.73 -33.02 -2.91
CA ILE A 329 -4.71 -32.22 -2.18
C ILE A 329 -6.01 -32.20 -2.98
N ALA A 330 -7.09 -32.65 -2.36
CA ALA A 330 -8.42 -32.69 -2.94
C ALA A 330 -9.33 -31.55 -2.44
N ALA A 331 -10.46 -31.36 -3.11
CA ALA A 331 -11.44 -30.38 -2.73
C ALA A 331 -12.11 -30.76 -1.40
N GLY A 332 -12.08 -29.86 -0.43
CA GLY A 332 -12.63 -30.02 0.90
C GLY A 332 -11.63 -30.50 1.95
N ASP A 333 -10.38 -30.79 1.54
CA ASP A 333 -9.34 -31.18 2.50
C ASP A 333 -8.95 -30.02 3.44
N LYS A 334 -8.41 -30.40 4.58
CA LYS A 334 -7.72 -29.48 5.49
C LYS A 334 -6.23 -29.77 5.45
N VAL A 335 -5.45 -28.84 4.90
CA VAL A 335 -3.98 -28.97 4.82
C VAL A 335 -3.37 -28.31 6.05
N ILE A 336 -2.53 -29.05 6.76
CA ILE A 336 -1.77 -28.55 7.91
C ILE A 336 -0.29 -28.50 7.51
N VAL A 337 0.30 -27.30 7.67
CA VAL A 337 1.73 -27.08 7.49
C VAL A 337 2.41 -27.13 8.84
N ASP A 338 3.36 -28.02 9.01
CA ASP A 338 4.07 -28.18 10.27
C ASP A 338 5.59 -28.17 10.07
N ASP A 339 6.29 -27.72 11.11
CA ASP A 339 7.75 -27.79 11.18
C ASP A 339 8.16 -28.82 12.24
N THR A 340 8.77 -29.90 11.79
CA THR A 340 9.26 -30.98 12.63
C THR A 340 10.76 -30.85 12.95
N GLY A 341 11.37 -29.67 12.70
CA GLY A 341 12.79 -29.42 12.92
C GLY A 341 13.72 -29.96 11.81
N ALA A 342 13.16 -30.40 10.69
CA ALA A 342 13.91 -30.77 9.48
C ALA A 342 14.05 -29.54 8.55
N ASP A 343 14.94 -29.61 7.55
CA ASP A 343 15.17 -28.49 6.61
C ASP A 343 13.93 -28.07 5.80
N ALA A 344 12.89 -28.88 5.74
CA ALA A 344 11.68 -28.63 4.98
C ALA A 344 10.42 -28.80 5.83
N PHE A 345 9.41 -27.95 5.58
CA PHE A 345 8.08 -28.10 6.19
C PHE A 345 7.42 -29.37 5.71
N LYS A 346 6.69 -30.02 6.61
CA LYS A 346 5.82 -31.16 6.30
C LYS A 346 4.40 -30.69 6.09
N PHE A 347 3.72 -31.32 5.16
CA PHE A 347 2.34 -31.02 4.80
C PHE A 347 1.51 -32.26 5.10
N TYR A 348 0.47 -32.10 5.92
CA TYR A 348 -0.45 -33.16 6.28
C TYR A 348 -1.83 -32.81 5.73
N VAL A 349 -2.57 -33.82 5.30
CA VAL A 349 -3.95 -33.68 4.86
C VAL A 349 -4.86 -34.39 5.84
N HIS A 350 -5.86 -33.69 6.35
CA HIS A 350 -7.03 -34.31 6.95
C HIS A 350 -8.14 -34.34 5.91
N PRO A 351 -8.50 -35.53 5.39
CA PRO A 351 -9.59 -35.67 4.44
C PRO A 351 -10.90 -35.15 5.07
N LYS A 352 -11.77 -34.63 4.23
CA LYS A 352 -13.12 -34.23 4.67
C LYS A 352 -13.80 -35.46 5.28
N GLU A 353 -14.35 -35.34 6.52
CA GLU A 353 -15.22 -36.35 7.08
C GLU A 353 -16.42 -36.55 6.13
N ILE A 354 -16.52 -37.73 5.55
CA ILE A 354 -17.68 -38.13 4.75
C ILE A 354 -18.79 -38.36 5.77
N THR A 355 -19.61 -37.36 6.04
CA THR A 355 -20.90 -37.57 6.72
C THR A 355 -21.74 -38.44 5.79
N HIS A 356 -21.76 -39.72 6.04
CA HIS A 356 -22.78 -40.60 5.50
C HIS A 356 -24.13 -40.16 6.10
N GLU A 357 -24.88 -39.39 5.37
CA GLU A 357 -26.32 -39.28 5.59
C GLU A 357 -26.88 -40.69 5.38
N VAL A 358 -27.13 -41.37 6.48
CA VAL A 358 -27.95 -42.57 6.49
C VAL A 358 -29.36 -42.13 6.10
N GLN A 359 -29.70 -42.34 4.84
CA GLN A 359 -31.08 -42.29 4.39
C GLN A 359 -31.83 -43.46 5.10
N SER A 360 -32.62 -43.10 6.09
CA SER A 360 -33.64 -43.97 6.69
C SER A 360 -35.00 -43.58 6.12
#